data_6397b3c534867e2dfc4dc0cdf359bf9d
#
_entry.id   6397b3c534867e2dfc4dc0cdf359bf9d
#
_cell.length_a   1.000
_cell.length_b   1.000
_cell.length_c   1.000
_cell.angle_alpha   90.00
_cell.angle_beta   90.00
_cell.angle_gamma   90.00
#
_symmetry.space_group_name_H-M   'P 1'
#
loop_
_entity.id
_entity.type
_entity.pdbx_description
1 polymer ?
#
loop_
_entity_poly.entity_id
_entity_poly.type
_entity_poly.pdbx_seq_one_letter_code
_entity_poly.pdbx_strand_id
1 'polypeptide(L)'
;MKRDSDIVVIGAGINVQIMSLAAAHAGFSVALIDQNSFIENTLREFDGRAYAMAFSSVQMMKNLNLWKKIGDTAQPISRIKVSHGTIERGPASATMQFNDADIEESPMAQMLEDRFLRQCLIEEIKENTFIDLIEQRKVSEIIDLHSKKHLTLDNNSKLQASL
;
A
#
# COMPACT_ATOMS: atom_id res chain seq x y z
N MET A 1 -18.49 5.55 -21.85
CA MET A 1 -17.51 4.65 -22.49
C MET A 1 -17.34 3.44 -21.58
N LYS A 2 -17.45 2.23 -22.09
CA LYS A 2 -17.23 1.02 -21.28
C LYS A 2 -15.72 0.80 -21.23
N ARG A 3 -15.15 0.75 -20.01
CA ARG A 3 -13.72 0.48 -19.83
C ARG A 3 -13.57 -0.98 -19.39
N ASP A 4 -12.73 -1.71 -20.09
CA ASP A 4 -12.39 -3.10 -19.77
C ASP A 4 -11.01 -3.12 -19.12
N SER A 5 -10.89 -3.80 -17.98
CA SER A 5 -9.64 -4.03 -17.28
C SER A 5 -9.56 -5.51 -16.86
N ASP A 6 -8.36 -6.01 -16.62
CA ASP A 6 -8.21 -7.36 -16.08
C ASP A 6 -8.67 -7.39 -14.62
N ILE A 7 -8.32 -6.34 -13.87
CA ILE A 7 -8.57 -6.23 -12.44
C ILE A 7 -9.22 -4.88 -12.13
N VAL A 8 -10.26 -4.87 -11.30
CA VAL A 8 -10.78 -3.66 -10.67
C VAL A 8 -10.46 -3.70 -9.18
N VAL A 9 -9.91 -2.60 -8.69
CA VAL A 9 -9.54 -2.43 -7.28
C VAL A 9 -10.30 -1.24 -6.71
N ILE A 10 -11.01 -1.44 -5.59
CA ILE A 10 -11.86 -0.43 -4.96
C ILE A 10 -11.22 0.03 -3.66
N GLY A 11 -11.00 1.34 -3.55
CA GLY A 11 -10.27 2.00 -2.48
C GLY A 11 -8.79 2.20 -2.82
N ALA A 12 -8.16 3.18 -2.20
CA ALA A 12 -6.77 3.54 -2.45
C ALA A 12 -5.95 3.67 -1.16
N GLY A 13 -6.19 2.77 -0.22
CA GLY A 13 -5.29 2.57 0.92
C GLY A 13 -3.92 2.07 0.45
N ILE A 14 -2.89 2.21 1.29
CA ILE A 14 -1.50 1.84 0.96
C ILE A 14 -1.39 0.41 0.41
N ASN A 15 -1.98 -0.57 1.07
CA ASN A 15 -1.92 -1.98 0.65
C ASN A 15 -2.55 -2.18 -0.73
N VAL A 16 -3.63 -1.46 -0.99
CA VAL A 16 -4.36 -1.51 -2.27
C VAL A 16 -3.55 -0.88 -3.39
N GLN A 17 -2.87 0.22 -3.12
CA GLN A 17 -1.95 0.86 -4.08
C GLN A 17 -0.79 -0.06 -4.43
N ILE A 18 -0.16 -0.68 -3.43
CA ILE A 18 0.94 -1.65 -3.64
C ILE A 18 0.45 -2.86 -4.45
N MET A 19 -0.75 -3.38 -4.15
CA MET A 19 -1.35 -4.48 -4.90
C MET A 19 -1.60 -4.09 -6.37
N SER A 20 -2.11 -2.89 -6.62
CA SER A 20 -2.35 -2.38 -7.98
C SER A 20 -1.05 -2.27 -8.78
N LEU A 21 0.02 -1.75 -8.15
CA LEU A 21 1.34 -1.69 -8.77
C LEU A 21 1.94 -3.08 -9.03
N ALA A 22 1.74 -4.03 -8.11
CA ALA A 22 2.19 -5.41 -8.29
C ALA A 22 1.45 -6.10 -9.45
N ALA A 23 0.14 -5.92 -9.56
CA ALA A 23 -0.65 -6.44 -10.68
C ALA A 23 -0.22 -5.81 -12.01
N ALA A 24 -0.01 -4.50 -12.04
CA ALA A 24 0.48 -3.79 -13.23
C ALA A 24 1.89 -4.25 -13.62
N HIS A 25 2.77 -4.49 -12.65
CA HIS A 25 4.11 -5.04 -12.87
C HIS A 25 4.06 -6.46 -13.46
N ALA A 26 3.05 -7.24 -13.11
CA ALA A 26 2.78 -8.56 -13.70
C ALA A 26 2.11 -8.50 -15.09
N GLY A 27 1.83 -7.30 -15.62
CA GLY A 27 1.27 -7.09 -16.96
C GLY A 27 -0.26 -7.01 -17.01
N PHE A 28 -0.95 -6.98 -15.87
CA PHE A 28 -2.40 -6.83 -15.84
C PHE A 28 -2.80 -5.36 -15.95
N SER A 29 -3.86 -5.09 -16.71
CA SER A 29 -4.53 -3.80 -16.70
C SER A 29 -5.40 -3.66 -15.44
N VAL A 30 -5.25 -2.53 -14.73
CA VAL A 30 -5.89 -2.29 -13.44
C VAL A 30 -6.72 -1.02 -13.50
N ALA A 31 -8.01 -1.09 -13.13
CA ALA A 31 -8.80 0.10 -12.82
C ALA A 31 -8.82 0.31 -11.30
N LEU A 32 -8.16 1.37 -10.82
CA LEU A 32 -8.09 1.73 -9.41
C LEU A 32 -9.07 2.86 -9.11
N ILE A 33 -10.08 2.58 -8.28
CA ILE A 33 -11.19 3.50 -7.99
C ILE A 33 -11.11 3.98 -6.56
N ASP A 34 -11.17 5.29 -6.33
CA ASP A 34 -11.35 5.85 -4.98
C ASP A 34 -12.37 6.99 -4.96
N GLN A 35 -13.11 7.07 -3.87
CA GLN A 35 -14.09 8.14 -3.66
C GLN A 35 -13.47 9.49 -3.34
N ASN A 36 -12.21 9.50 -2.91
CA ASN A 36 -11.44 10.69 -2.57
C ASN A 36 -10.46 11.04 -3.70
N SER A 37 -9.92 12.24 -3.65
CA SER A 37 -8.77 12.61 -4.48
C SER A 37 -7.48 12.03 -3.90
N PHE A 38 -6.63 11.52 -4.76
CA PHE A 38 -5.31 11.03 -4.36
C PHE A 38 -4.38 12.16 -3.89
N ILE A 39 -4.54 13.37 -4.45
CA ILE A 39 -3.74 14.53 -4.07
C ILE A 39 -4.05 14.97 -2.64
N GLU A 40 -5.31 14.92 -2.24
CA GLU A 40 -5.75 15.29 -0.88
C GLU A 40 -5.24 14.31 0.17
N ASN A 41 -4.95 13.08 -0.24
CA ASN A 41 -4.43 12.02 0.63
C ASN A 41 -2.90 12.07 0.80
N THR A 42 -2.19 12.95 0.11
CA THR A 42 -0.75 13.17 0.29
C THR A 42 -0.49 14.21 1.36
N LEU A 43 -0.17 13.76 2.54
CA LEU A 43 0.29 14.63 3.62
C LEU A 43 1.75 15.00 3.36
N ARG A 44 2.02 16.30 3.18
CA ARG A 44 3.39 16.83 3.05
C ARG A 44 4.10 16.92 4.39
N GLU A 45 3.34 17.05 5.48
CA GLU A 45 3.88 17.15 6.84
C GLU A 45 3.75 15.80 7.57
N PHE A 46 4.63 15.59 8.54
CA PHE A 46 4.58 14.41 9.39
C PHE A 46 3.39 14.51 10.34
N ASP A 47 2.47 13.56 10.24
CA ASP A 47 1.24 13.48 11.05
C ASP A 47 1.33 12.46 12.20
N GLY A 48 2.52 11.95 12.49
CA GLY A 48 2.77 10.96 13.53
C GLY A 48 2.68 9.51 13.04
N ARG A 49 2.31 9.25 11.78
CA ARG A 49 2.21 7.88 11.24
C ARG A 49 3.52 7.40 10.65
N ALA A 50 3.98 6.26 11.13
CA ALA A 50 5.10 5.52 10.56
C ALA A 50 4.83 4.01 10.62
N TYR A 51 5.41 3.28 9.68
CA TYR A 51 5.24 1.83 9.54
C TYR A 51 6.55 1.10 9.79
N ALA A 52 6.51 0.09 10.65
CA ALA A 52 7.60 -0.87 10.77
C ALA A 52 7.43 -1.91 9.65
N MET A 53 8.12 -1.71 8.55
CA MET A 53 8.08 -2.60 7.40
C MET A 53 9.02 -3.77 7.62
N ALA A 54 8.46 -4.97 7.69
CA ALA A 54 9.24 -6.20 7.79
C ALA A 54 10.16 -6.40 6.58
N PHE A 55 11.21 -7.18 6.74
CA PHE A 55 12.17 -7.51 5.67
C PHE A 55 11.48 -7.94 4.37
N SER A 56 10.50 -8.85 4.43
CA SER A 56 9.76 -9.33 3.26
C SER A 56 8.99 -8.22 2.53
N SER A 57 8.41 -7.28 3.27
CA SER A 57 7.72 -6.11 2.68
C SER A 57 8.72 -5.19 1.97
N VAL A 58 9.89 -4.98 2.56
CA VAL A 58 10.98 -4.21 1.93
C VAL A 58 11.46 -4.91 0.64
N GLN A 59 11.61 -6.24 0.64
CA GLN A 59 11.98 -6.99 -0.57
C GLN A 59 10.93 -6.86 -1.67
N MET A 60 9.63 -6.92 -1.32
CA MET A 60 8.56 -6.67 -2.27
C MET A 60 8.66 -5.27 -2.88
N MET A 61 8.89 -4.24 -2.06
CA MET A 61 9.08 -2.86 -2.53
C MET A 61 10.31 -2.72 -3.44
N LYS A 62 11.39 -3.46 -3.16
CA LYS A 62 12.58 -3.53 -4.04
C LYS A 62 12.24 -4.16 -5.39
N ASN A 63 11.51 -5.28 -5.40
CA ASN A 63 11.09 -5.97 -6.62
C ASN A 63 10.18 -5.10 -7.50
N LEU A 64 9.36 -4.25 -6.88
CA LEU A 64 8.52 -3.27 -7.57
C LEU A 64 9.29 -1.97 -7.93
N ASN A 65 10.60 -1.89 -7.70
CA ASN A 65 11.44 -0.71 -7.89
C ASN A 65 11.07 0.53 -7.05
N LEU A 66 10.18 0.41 -6.10
CA LEU A 66 9.71 1.50 -5.23
C LEU A 66 10.76 1.89 -4.18
N TRP A 67 11.51 0.90 -3.66
CA TRP A 67 12.48 1.12 -2.60
C TRP A 67 13.61 2.09 -2.97
N LYS A 68 13.95 2.20 -4.25
CA LYS A 68 14.96 3.14 -4.75
C LYS A 68 14.60 4.61 -4.49
N LYS A 69 13.29 4.92 -4.42
CA LYS A 69 12.80 6.29 -4.24
C LYS A 69 12.66 6.67 -2.76
N ILE A 70 12.45 5.70 -1.87
CA ILE A 70 12.09 5.95 -0.47
C ILE A 70 13.06 5.34 0.55
N GLY A 71 13.94 4.44 0.13
CA GLY A 71 14.83 3.72 1.05
C GLY A 71 15.73 4.62 1.90
N ASP A 72 16.18 5.74 1.34
CA ASP A 72 17.03 6.71 2.04
C ASP A 72 16.26 7.49 3.14
N THR A 73 14.93 7.46 3.11
CA THR A 73 14.07 8.07 4.15
C THR A 73 13.71 7.08 5.26
N ALA A 74 14.06 5.80 5.08
CA ALA A 74 13.75 4.75 6.04
C ALA A 74 14.85 4.60 7.09
N GLN A 75 14.44 4.28 8.32
CA GLN A 75 15.33 4.04 9.44
C GLN A 75 15.37 2.55 9.80
N PRO A 76 16.55 1.89 9.78
CA PRO A 76 16.66 0.49 10.19
C PRO A 76 16.23 0.27 11.64
N ILE A 77 15.48 -0.79 11.88
CA ILE A 77 15.12 -1.28 13.22
C ILE A 77 16.14 -2.35 13.59
N SER A 78 17.12 -1.98 14.41
CA SER A 78 18.20 -2.87 14.82
C SER A 78 17.85 -3.73 16.04
N ARG A 79 16.80 -3.32 16.80
CA ARG A 79 16.43 -4.02 18.04
C ARG A 79 14.94 -3.88 18.32
N ILE A 80 14.32 -4.99 18.70
CA ILE A 80 12.94 -5.05 19.20
C ILE A 80 12.97 -5.61 20.62
N LYS A 81 12.40 -4.86 21.58
CA LYS A 81 12.22 -5.33 22.96
C LYS A 81 10.74 -5.47 23.26
N VAL A 82 10.34 -6.61 23.76
CA VAL A 82 8.97 -6.90 24.16
C VAL A 82 8.96 -7.21 25.65
N SER A 83 8.14 -6.51 26.43
CA SER A 83 7.91 -6.80 27.83
C SER A 83 6.42 -6.78 28.15
N HIS A 84 6.00 -7.60 29.09
CA HIS A 84 4.67 -7.52 29.67
C HIS A 84 4.68 -6.45 30.77
N GLY A 85 3.59 -5.71 30.93
CA GLY A 85 3.48 -4.70 31.98
C GLY A 85 2.10 -4.10 32.06
N THR A 86 1.88 -3.28 33.10
CA THR A 86 0.71 -2.42 33.24
C THR A 86 1.13 -0.96 33.32
N ILE A 87 0.21 -0.05 33.02
CA ILE A 87 0.46 1.39 33.13
C ILE A 87 0.90 1.77 34.55
N GLU A 88 0.34 1.12 35.55
CA GLU A 88 0.60 1.43 36.95
C GLU A 88 1.93 0.89 37.48
N ARG A 89 2.34 -0.30 37.03
CA ARG A 89 3.55 -1.00 37.49
C ARG A 89 4.73 -0.89 36.56
N GLY A 90 4.52 -0.34 35.37
CA GLY A 90 5.53 -0.30 34.31
C GLY A 90 5.83 -1.67 33.69
N PRO A 91 6.92 -1.79 32.92
CA PRO A 91 7.32 -3.03 32.27
C PRO A 91 7.81 -4.06 33.30
N ALA A 92 7.50 -5.33 33.07
CA ALA A 92 8.05 -6.43 33.87
C ALA A 92 9.57 -6.54 33.68
N SER A 93 10.26 -7.11 34.66
CA SER A 93 11.71 -7.36 34.60
C SER A 93 12.11 -8.36 33.51
N ALA A 94 11.21 -9.30 33.18
CA ALA A 94 11.41 -10.24 32.09
C ALA A 94 11.11 -9.56 30.74
N THR A 95 12.09 -9.50 29.87
CA THR A 95 11.97 -8.93 28.52
C THR A 95 12.44 -9.95 27.49
N MET A 96 11.73 -10.02 26.37
CA MET A 96 12.20 -10.70 25.17
C MET A 96 12.88 -9.67 24.27
N GLN A 97 14.04 -9.99 23.73
CA GLN A 97 14.78 -9.11 22.85
C GLN A 97 15.15 -9.84 21.55
N PHE A 98 14.96 -9.16 20.44
CA PHE A 98 15.40 -9.56 19.13
C PHE A 98 16.41 -8.52 18.64
N ASN A 99 17.57 -8.96 18.17
CA ASN A 99 18.60 -8.09 17.61
C ASN A 99 18.78 -8.43 16.14
N ASP A 100 19.13 -7.44 15.38
CA ASP A 100 19.44 -7.55 13.97
C ASP A 100 20.62 -8.53 13.71
N ALA A 101 21.59 -8.55 14.62
CA ALA A 101 22.74 -9.45 14.54
C ALA A 101 22.40 -10.94 14.73
N ASP A 102 21.21 -11.26 15.22
CA ASP A 102 20.78 -12.64 15.50
C ASP A 102 20.07 -13.28 14.28
N ILE A 103 19.91 -12.55 13.17
CA ILE A 103 19.24 -13.00 11.96
C ILE A 103 20.12 -12.80 10.72
N GLU A 104 19.96 -13.68 9.74
CA GLU A 104 20.73 -13.61 8.48
C GLU A 104 20.28 -12.43 7.60
N GLU A 105 18.98 -12.12 7.62
CA GLU A 105 18.41 -11.02 6.83
C GLU A 105 18.37 -9.73 7.66
N SER A 106 19.39 -8.94 7.52
CA SER A 106 19.52 -7.63 8.17
C SER A 106 19.23 -6.48 7.19
N PRO A 107 18.55 -5.42 7.65
CA PRO A 107 17.89 -5.25 8.96
C PRO A 107 16.56 -5.99 9.03
N MET A 108 16.14 -6.41 10.25
CA MET A 108 14.86 -7.13 10.49
C MET A 108 13.65 -6.37 9.98
N ALA A 109 13.67 -5.05 10.08
CA ALA A 109 12.62 -4.17 9.61
C ALA A 109 13.16 -2.76 9.34
N GLN A 110 12.36 -1.96 8.65
CA GLN A 110 12.62 -0.55 8.38
C GLN A 110 11.45 0.30 8.88
N MET A 111 11.73 1.35 9.62
CA MET A 111 10.73 2.35 9.99
C MET A 111 10.62 3.36 8.86
N LEU A 112 9.43 3.54 8.31
CA LEU A 112 9.17 4.46 7.21
C LEU A 112 7.95 5.33 7.52
N GLU A 113 8.06 6.64 7.38
CA GLU A 113 6.93 7.55 7.56
C GLU A 113 5.88 7.40 6.46
N ASP A 114 4.60 7.45 6.84
CA ASP A 114 3.45 7.32 5.95
C ASP A 114 3.53 8.27 4.75
N ARG A 115 3.93 9.51 4.97
CA ARG A 115 3.98 10.56 3.93
C ARG A 115 4.91 10.20 2.77
N PHE A 116 6.09 9.65 3.04
CA PHE A 116 7.04 9.26 1.99
C PHE A 116 6.52 8.06 1.19
N LEU A 117 5.94 7.07 1.89
CA LEU A 117 5.36 5.91 1.24
C LEU A 117 4.18 6.29 0.34
N ARG A 118 3.25 7.10 0.84
CA ARG A 118 2.08 7.56 0.05
C ARG A 118 2.49 8.37 -1.17
N GLN A 119 3.41 9.31 -0.98
CA GLN A 119 3.88 10.12 -2.10
C GLN A 119 4.47 9.26 -3.21
N CYS A 120 5.37 8.36 -2.86
CA CYS A 120 5.98 7.43 -3.81
C CYS A 120 4.93 6.60 -4.55
N LEU A 121 3.98 5.99 -3.82
CA LEU A 121 2.95 5.14 -4.42
C LEU A 121 2.05 5.92 -5.40
N ILE A 122 1.65 7.13 -5.05
CA ILE A 122 0.81 7.98 -5.90
C ILE A 122 1.53 8.41 -7.16
N GLU A 123 2.81 8.79 -7.06
CA GLU A 123 3.63 9.14 -8.21
C GLU A 123 3.76 7.94 -9.17
N GLU A 124 4.09 6.75 -8.64
CA GLU A 124 4.20 5.54 -9.45
C GLU A 124 2.87 5.15 -10.12
N ILE A 125 1.75 5.24 -9.41
CA ILE A 125 0.43 4.94 -9.97
C ILE A 125 0.09 5.91 -11.11
N LYS A 126 0.37 7.20 -10.96
CA LYS A 126 0.08 8.20 -11.98
C LYS A 126 0.92 8.05 -13.24
N GLU A 127 2.14 7.57 -13.11
CA GLU A 127 3.05 7.33 -14.22
C GLU A 127 2.82 5.97 -14.90
N ASN A 128 2.09 5.06 -14.26
CA ASN A 128 1.91 3.70 -14.74
C ASN A 128 0.80 3.59 -15.79
N THR A 129 1.18 3.22 -17.02
CA THR A 129 0.23 3.09 -18.15
C THR A 129 -0.72 1.89 -18.04
N PHE A 130 -0.45 0.93 -17.18
CA PHE A 130 -1.34 -0.22 -16.90
C PHE A 130 -2.40 0.09 -15.86
N ILE A 131 -2.32 1.24 -15.16
CA ILE A 131 -3.27 1.62 -14.13
C ILE A 131 -4.14 2.78 -14.61
N ASP A 132 -5.44 2.52 -14.75
CA ASP A 132 -6.46 3.57 -14.97
C ASP A 132 -6.94 4.07 -13.61
N LEU A 133 -6.48 5.25 -13.21
CA LEU A 133 -6.83 5.87 -11.95
C LEU A 133 -8.16 6.63 -12.07
N ILE A 134 -9.15 6.22 -11.28
CA ILE A 134 -10.51 6.78 -11.27
C ILE A 134 -10.75 7.41 -9.91
N GLU A 135 -10.48 8.71 -9.81
CA GLU A 135 -10.62 9.48 -8.58
C GLU A 135 -12.02 10.07 -8.43
N GLN A 136 -12.37 10.38 -7.16
CA GLN A 136 -13.62 11.05 -6.81
C GLN A 136 -14.85 10.33 -7.38
N ARG A 137 -14.83 9.00 -7.33
CA ARG A 137 -15.92 8.15 -7.78
C ARG A 137 -16.19 7.04 -6.79
N LYS A 138 -17.46 6.77 -6.60
CA LYS A 138 -17.94 5.69 -5.74
C LYS A 138 -18.58 4.61 -6.59
N VAL A 139 -18.27 3.36 -6.30
CA VAL A 139 -18.98 2.22 -6.87
C VAL A 139 -20.37 2.15 -6.25
N SER A 140 -21.40 2.24 -7.07
CA SER A 140 -22.80 2.18 -6.65
C SER A 140 -23.40 0.78 -6.78
N GLU A 141 -22.90 -0.02 -7.72
CA GLU A 141 -23.41 -1.36 -7.98
C GLU A 141 -22.31 -2.26 -8.54
N ILE A 142 -22.32 -3.53 -8.13
CA ILE A 142 -21.47 -4.59 -8.69
C ILE A 142 -22.37 -5.76 -9.06
N ILE A 143 -22.31 -6.18 -10.33
CA ILE A 143 -23.02 -7.34 -10.84
C ILE A 143 -22.01 -8.38 -11.31
N ASP A 144 -22.10 -9.58 -10.75
CA ASP A 144 -21.29 -10.74 -11.14
C ASP A 144 -21.97 -11.49 -12.27
N LEU A 145 -21.37 -11.49 -13.44
CA LEU A 145 -21.86 -12.21 -14.61
C LEU A 145 -20.83 -13.28 -15.04
N HIS A 146 -20.83 -14.42 -14.34
CA HIS A 146 -20.07 -15.63 -14.62
C HIS A 146 -18.57 -15.44 -14.92
N SER A 147 -18.21 -14.75 -15.99
CA SER A 147 -16.84 -14.54 -16.44
C SER A 147 -16.31 -13.12 -16.21
N LYS A 148 -17.19 -12.17 -15.88
CA LYS A 148 -16.82 -10.75 -15.71
C LYS A 148 -17.65 -10.09 -14.62
N LYS A 149 -17.01 -9.16 -13.92
CA LYS A 149 -17.65 -8.24 -12.98
C LYS A 149 -18.04 -6.98 -13.74
N HIS A 150 -19.28 -6.54 -13.57
CA HIS A 150 -19.78 -5.27 -14.10
C HIS A 150 -19.97 -4.30 -12.95
N LEU A 151 -19.33 -3.15 -13.03
CA LEU A 151 -19.43 -2.12 -12.01
C LEU A 151 -20.10 -0.88 -12.59
N THR A 152 -20.98 -0.28 -11.80
CA THR A 152 -21.58 1.03 -12.08
C THR A 152 -21.07 2.02 -11.06
N LEU A 153 -20.60 3.17 -11.52
CA LEU A 153 -20.16 4.26 -10.65
C LEU A 153 -21.31 5.23 -10.37
N ASP A 154 -21.13 6.10 -9.40
CA ASP A 154 -22.10 7.12 -8.97
C ASP A 154 -22.50 8.12 -10.07
N ASN A 155 -21.67 8.27 -11.11
CA ASN A 155 -21.96 9.08 -12.29
C ASN A 155 -22.57 8.28 -13.45
N ASN A 156 -23.05 7.06 -13.21
CA ASN A 156 -23.58 6.11 -14.20
C ASN A 156 -22.56 5.59 -15.24
N SER A 157 -21.28 5.89 -15.08
CA SER A 157 -20.26 5.25 -15.92
C SER A 157 -20.10 3.77 -15.55
N LYS A 158 -19.74 2.95 -16.53
CA LYS A 158 -19.66 1.50 -16.38
C LYS A 158 -18.25 1.01 -16.68
N LEU A 159 -17.80 0.09 -15.82
CA LEU A 159 -16.57 -0.65 -15.99
C LEU A 159 -16.89 -2.15 -16.05
N GLN A 160 -15.94 -2.90 -16.58
CA GLN A 160 -16.01 -4.35 -16.61
C GLN A 160 -14.61 -4.91 -16.34
N ALA A 161 -14.52 -5.96 -15.53
CA ALA A 161 -13.27 -6.63 -15.23
C ALA A 161 -13.44 -8.14 -15.12
N SER A 162 -12.32 -8.86 -15.22
CA SER A 162 -12.30 -10.30 -14.96
C SER A 162 -12.28 -10.62 -13.47
N LEU A 163 -11.66 -9.74 -12.66
CA LEU A 163 -11.53 -9.85 -11.20
C LEU A 163 -11.82 -8.51 -10.54
#